data_70d0f92c273306e0da037bfadb4c4557
#
_entry.id   70d0f92c273306e0da037bfadb4c4557
#
_cell.length_a   1.000
_cell.length_b   1.000
_cell.length_c   1.000
_cell.angle_alpha   90.00
_cell.angle_beta   90.00
_cell.angle_gamma   90.00
#
_symmetry.space_group_name_H-M   'P 1'
#
loop_
_entity.id
_entity.type
_entity.pdbx_description
1 polymer ?
#
loop_
_entity_poly.entity_id
_entity_poly.type
_entity_poly.pdbx_seq_one_letter_code
_entity_poly.pdbx_strand_id
1 'polypeptide(L)'
;MLTANYDLLGLRDGDAMLDLGCGFGRHAFEAARRGANVVALDAGRDEVEGVANMFAAMRHAGELVTHNPHTACVQGDALHLPFPEASFDRVIASEVLEHIPHDIEAMGELARVLRPGGTIAVTVPRFGPELLNWALSDEYHNVPGGHIRIYRRRILEQRLSSVGLRVTGHHYAHGLHSPYWWLK
;
A
#
# COMPACT_ATOMS: atom_id res chain seq x y z
N MET A 1 -6.38 -10.67 -1.19
CA MET A 1 -5.47 -11.23 -0.16
C MET A 1 -4.66 -10.10 0.44
N LEU A 2 -4.53 -10.00 1.80
CA LEU A 2 -3.81 -8.91 2.47
C LEU A 2 -2.31 -9.22 2.53
N THR A 3 -1.49 -8.25 2.20
CA THR A 3 -0.01 -8.34 2.25
C THR A 3 0.57 -7.61 3.47
N ALA A 4 -0.11 -6.57 3.97
CA ALA A 4 0.27 -5.89 5.22
C ALA A 4 -0.21 -6.67 6.44
N ASN A 5 0.63 -6.73 7.48
CA ASN A 5 0.27 -7.27 8.78
C ASN A 5 -0.29 -6.16 9.68
N TYR A 6 -1.58 -6.21 9.96
CA TYR A 6 -2.30 -5.16 10.72
C TYR A 6 -1.93 -5.14 12.20
N ASP A 7 -1.48 -6.26 12.77
CA ASP A 7 -1.04 -6.30 14.17
C ASP A 7 0.31 -5.56 14.31
N LEU A 8 1.23 -5.75 13.35
CA LEU A 8 2.48 -5.00 13.30
C LEU A 8 2.27 -3.53 12.94
N LEU A 9 1.29 -3.22 12.08
CA LEU A 9 0.90 -1.85 11.75
C LEU A 9 0.31 -1.14 12.98
N GLY A 10 -0.31 -1.88 13.88
CA GLY A 10 -0.92 -1.35 15.09
C GLY A 10 -2.15 -0.48 14.81
N LEU A 11 -2.93 -0.82 13.76
CA LEU A 11 -4.13 -0.09 13.38
C LEU A 11 -5.18 -0.17 14.48
N ARG A 12 -5.78 0.97 14.82
CA ARG A 12 -6.81 1.12 15.85
C ARG A 12 -8.08 1.72 15.26
N ASP A 13 -9.19 1.48 15.95
CA ASP A 13 -10.45 2.17 15.67
C ASP A 13 -10.25 3.69 15.76
N GLY A 14 -10.77 4.41 14.76
CA GLY A 14 -10.64 5.87 14.64
C GLY A 14 -9.31 6.38 14.06
N ASP A 15 -8.26 5.54 13.90
CA ASP A 15 -6.99 5.98 13.28
C ASP A 15 -7.26 6.56 11.88
N ALA A 16 -6.58 7.64 11.53
CA ALA A 16 -6.51 8.14 10.16
C ALA A 16 -5.50 7.31 9.36
N MET A 17 -5.95 6.62 8.32
CA MET A 17 -5.11 5.73 7.51
C MET A 17 -5.11 6.13 6.03
N LEU A 18 -3.93 6.17 5.43
CA LEU A 18 -3.72 6.26 3.98
C LEU A 18 -3.40 4.88 3.40
N ASP A 19 -4.13 4.46 2.38
CA ASP A 19 -3.79 3.34 1.49
C ASP A 19 -3.28 3.93 0.16
N LEU A 20 -1.95 4.00 0.00
CA LEU A 20 -1.30 4.53 -1.21
C LEU A 20 -1.16 3.43 -2.25
N GLY A 21 -1.60 3.73 -3.48
CA GLY A 21 -1.69 2.74 -4.55
C GLY A 21 -2.72 1.68 -4.18
N CYS A 22 -3.92 2.13 -3.83
CA CYS A 22 -4.95 1.27 -3.26
C CYS A 22 -5.44 0.18 -4.23
N GLY A 23 -5.24 0.36 -5.56
CA GLY A 23 -5.72 -0.56 -6.58
C GLY A 23 -7.21 -0.86 -6.39
N PHE A 24 -7.56 -2.13 -6.27
CA PHE A 24 -8.92 -2.57 -6.02
C PHE A 24 -9.36 -2.51 -4.54
N GLY A 25 -8.66 -1.77 -3.69
CA GLY A 25 -9.09 -1.41 -2.33
C GLY A 25 -8.95 -2.48 -1.26
N ARG A 26 -8.19 -3.55 -1.49
CA ARG A 26 -8.08 -4.68 -0.54
C ARG A 26 -7.69 -4.27 0.88
N HIS A 27 -6.75 -3.33 1.02
CA HIS A 27 -6.31 -2.81 2.30
C HIS A 27 -7.24 -1.72 2.83
N ALA A 28 -7.73 -0.84 1.94
CA ALA A 28 -8.68 0.20 2.30
C ALA A 28 -9.98 -0.38 2.91
N PHE A 29 -10.53 -1.45 2.32
CA PHE A 29 -11.75 -2.09 2.84
C PHE A 29 -11.53 -2.78 4.18
N GLU A 30 -10.41 -3.48 4.33
CA GLU A 30 -10.08 -4.14 5.61
C GLU A 30 -9.87 -3.12 6.72
N ALA A 31 -9.17 -2.02 6.44
CA ALA A 31 -8.97 -0.96 7.42
C ALA A 31 -10.29 -0.30 7.84
N ALA A 32 -11.20 -0.06 6.90
CA ALA A 32 -12.52 0.49 7.20
C ALA A 32 -13.36 -0.49 8.07
N ARG A 33 -13.31 -1.80 7.81
CA ARG A 33 -13.96 -2.81 8.67
C ARG A 33 -13.40 -2.82 10.09
N ARG A 34 -12.12 -2.46 10.26
CA ARG A 34 -11.46 -2.32 11.57
C ARG A 34 -11.70 -0.97 12.23
N GLY A 35 -12.52 -0.10 11.62
CA GLY A 35 -12.93 1.19 12.18
C GLY A 35 -12.01 2.36 11.87
N ALA A 36 -10.97 2.18 11.06
CA ALA A 36 -10.10 3.28 10.66
C ALA A 36 -10.82 4.25 9.70
N ASN A 37 -10.53 5.54 9.83
CA ASN A 37 -10.88 6.55 8.85
C ASN A 37 -9.91 6.45 7.67
N VAL A 38 -10.38 6.07 6.49
CA VAL A 38 -9.54 5.65 5.38
C VAL A 38 -9.57 6.65 4.24
N VAL A 39 -8.38 7.02 3.79
CA VAL A 39 -8.18 7.64 2.48
C VAL A 39 -7.52 6.61 1.57
N ALA A 40 -8.20 6.21 0.50
CA ALA A 40 -7.65 5.38 -0.57
C ALA A 40 -7.18 6.29 -1.71
N LEU A 41 -5.89 6.22 -2.05
CA LEU A 41 -5.31 7.00 -3.13
C LEU A 41 -4.70 6.10 -4.20
N ASP A 42 -4.99 6.39 -5.45
CA ASP A 42 -4.38 5.74 -6.60
C ASP A 42 -4.18 6.75 -7.74
N ALA A 43 -3.24 6.47 -8.65
CA ALA A 43 -3.06 7.24 -9.88
C ALA A 43 -4.15 6.92 -10.91
N GLY A 44 -4.67 5.70 -10.90
CA GLY A 44 -5.71 5.22 -11.80
C GLY A 44 -7.10 5.69 -11.38
N ARG A 45 -7.81 6.30 -12.31
CA ARG A 45 -9.17 6.79 -12.08
C ARG A 45 -10.16 5.66 -11.84
N ASP A 46 -10.04 4.59 -12.62
CA ASP A 46 -10.96 3.46 -12.56
C ASP A 46 -10.85 2.73 -11.22
N GLU A 47 -9.63 2.61 -10.67
CA GLU A 47 -9.35 2.07 -9.36
C GLU A 47 -10.02 2.91 -8.27
N VAL A 48 -9.84 4.24 -8.33
CA VAL A 48 -10.44 5.18 -7.37
C VAL A 48 -11.96 5.13 -7.40
N GLU A 49 -12.56 5.15 -8.59
CA GLU A 49 -14.03 5.03 -8.76
C GLU A 49 -14.55 3.67 -8.28
N GLY A 50 -13.82 2.58 -8.58
CA GLY A 50 -14.16 1.23 -8.13
C GLY A 50 -14.17 1.11 -6.60
N VAL A 51 -13.15 1.67 -5.94
CA VAL A 51 -13.05 1.68 -4.47
C VAL A 51 -14.16 2.53 -3.84
N ALA A 52 -14.47 3.71 -4.42
CA ALA A 52 -15.55 4.56 -3.94
C ALA A 52 -16.92 3.87 -4.02
N ASN A 53 -17.21 3.19 -5.13
CA ASN A 53 -18.43 2.42 -5.31
C ASN A 53 -18.54 1.27 -4.30
N MET A 54 -17.42 0.56 -4.03
CA MET A 54 -17.40 -0.51 -3.05
C MET A 54 -17.62 0.01 -1.63
N PHE A 55 -17.02 1.13 -1.23
CA PHE A 55 -17.31 1.75 0.06
C PHE A 55 -18.79 2.12 0.22
N ALA A 56 -19.43 2.63 -0.84
CA ALA A 56 -20.86 2.91 -0.83
C ALA A 56 -21.69 1.62 -0.65
N ALA A 57 -21.32 0.54 -1.34
CA ALA A 57 -21.96 -0.76 -1.21
C ALA A 57 -21.81 -1.35 0.20
N MET A 58 -20.59 -1.27 0.80
CA MET A 58 -20.32 -1.72 2.16
C MET A 58 -21.16 -0.97 3.21
N ARG A 59 -21.33 0.36 3.04
CA ARG A 59 -22.23 1.15 3.90
C ARG A 59 -23.70 0.70 3.75
N HIS A 60 -24.15 0.53 2.52
CA HIS A 60 -25.53 0.08 2.25
C HIS A 60 -25.78 -1.34 2.80
N ALA A 61 -24.80 -2.22 2.73
CA ALA A 61 -24.87 -3.57 3.30
C ALA A 61 -24.74 -3.61 4.83
N GLY A 62 -24.46 -2.48 5.48
CA GLY A 62 -24.30 -2.42 6.93
C GLY A 62 -22.94 -2.93 7.44
N GLU A 63 -21.98 -3.21 6.57
CA GLU A 63 -20.64 -3.71 6.97
C GLU A 63 -19.84 -2.69 7.80
N LEU A 64 -20.12 -1.39 7.65
CA LEU A 64 -19.41 -0.30 8.32
C LEU A 64 -20.21 0.36 9.45
N VAL A 65 -21.36 -0.20 9.83
CA VAL A 65 -22.27 0.42 10.82
C VAL A 65 -21.65 0.48 12.21
N THR A 66 -20.90 -0.55 12.62
CA THR A 66 -20.37 -0.65 13.99
C THR A 66 -19.41 0.48 14.34
N HIS A 67 -18.54 0.86 13.39
CA HIS A 67 -17.51 1.89 13.61
C HIS A 67 -17.82 3.19 12.85
N ASN A 68 -18.68 3.11 11.82
CA ASN A 68 -19.06 4.22 10.95
C ASN A 68 -17.84 5.06 10.48
N PRO A 69 -16.77 4.45 9.91
CA PRO A 69 -15.55 5.16 9.56
C PRO A 69 -15.80 6.15 8.42
N HIS A 70 -15.06 7.26 8.44
CA HIS A 70 -14.97 8.12 7.27
C HIS A 70 -14.13 7.46 6.20
N THR A 71 -14.61 7.45 4.95
CA THR A 71 -13.85 6.93 3.81
C THR A 71 -13.84 7.95 2.69
N ALA A 72 -12.67 8.17 2.11
CA ALA A 72 -12.47 9.03 0.96
C ALA A 72 -11.62 8.30 -0.09
N CYS A 73 -11.85 8.62 -1.36
CA CYS A 73 -11.06 8.13 -2.48
C CYS A 73 -10.51 9.33 -3.24
N VAL A 74 -9.21 9.30 -3.55
CA VAL A 74 -8.50 10.42 -4.16
C VAL A 74 -7.66 9.91 -5.32
N GLN A 75 -7.85 10.48 -6.51
CA GLN A 75 -6.89 10.29 -7.58
C GLN A 75 -5.70 11.21 -7.35
N GLY A 76 -4.47 10.66 -7.33
CA GLY A 76 -3.28 11.45 -7.02
C GLY A 76 -1.98 10.78 -7.40
N ASP A 77 -0.92 11.58 -7.32
CA ASP A 77 0.45 11.13 -7.58
C ASP A 77 1.17 10.87 -6.25
N ALA A 78 1.83 9.72 -6.14
CA ALA A 78 2.64 9.34 -4.99
C ALA A 78 3.83 10.27 -4.73
N LEU A 79 4.28 11.01 -5.76
CA LEU A 79 5.37 11.98 -5.65
C LEU A 79 4.90 13.33 -5.07
N HIS A 80 3.59 13.59 -5.09
CA HIS A 80 2.99 14.87 -4.65
C HIS A 80 1.65 14.60 -3.96
N LEU A 81 1.71 14.05 -2.74
CA LEU A 81 0.50 13.69 -1.99
C LEU A 81 -0.29 14.97 -1.60
N PRO A 82 -1.59 15.06 -1.94
CA PRO A 82 -2.40 16.25 -1.70
C PRO A 82 -2.87 16.37 -0.24
N PHE A 83 -2.00 16.01 0.70
CA PHE A 83 -2.29 16.04 2.13
C PHE A 83 -1.27 16.87 2.88
N PRO A 84 -1.67 17.57 3.95
CA PRO A 84 -0.74 18.23 4.86
C PRO A 84 0.26 17.26 5.50
N GLU A 85 1.35 17.81 6.03
CA GLU A 85 2.27 17.08 6.90
C GLU A 85 1.55 16.47 8.11
N ALA A 86 1.99 15.30 8.56
CA ALA A 86 1.46 14.63 9.74
C ALA A 86 -0.07 14.43 9.73
N SER A 87 -0.63 14.04 8.59
CA SER A 87 -2.09 13.82 8.42
C SER A 87 -2.57 12.45 8.89
N PHE A 88 -1.71 11.43 8.83
CA PHE A 88 -2.12 10.04 9.04
C PHE A 88 -1.40 9.38 10.22
N ASP A 89 -2.15 8.58 10.99
CA ASP A 89 -1.62 7.74 12.05
C ASP A 89 -0.98 6.47 11.48
N ARG A 90 -1.56 5.97 10.38
CA ARG A 90 -1.12 4.75 9.69
C ARG A 90 -1.06 4.98 8.19
N VAL A 91 -0.09 4.36 7.55
CA VAL A 91 0.05 4.36 6.08
C VAL A 91 0.30 2.93 5.60
N ILE A 92 -0.30 2.56 4.49
CA ILE A 92 0.04 1.35 3.75
C ILE A 92 0.46 1.76 2.34
N ALA A 93 1.59 1.22 1.86
CA ALA A 93 2.02 1.26 0.47
C ALA A 93 2.37 -0.17 0.06
N SER A 94 1.39 -0.86 -0.53
CA SER A 94 1.47 -2.30 -0.78
C SER A 94 1.61 -2.61 -2.26
N GLU A 95 2.78 -3.10 -2.66
CA GLU A 95 3.10 -3.43 -4.07
C GLU A 95 2.97 -2.19 -4.97
N VAL A 96 3.63 -1.11 -4.60
CA VAL A 96 3.55 0.20 -5.27
C VAL A 96 4.92 0.73 -5.65
N LEU A 97 5.89 0.69 -4.73
CA LEU A 97 7.19 1.36 -4.91
C LEU A 97 8.03 0.77 -6.05
N GLU A 98 7.81 -0.49 -6.39
CA GLU A 98 8.45 -1.16 -7.54
C GLU A 98 8.03 -0.58 -8.90
N HIS A 99 6.91 0.14 -8.94
CA HIS A 99 6.40 0.78 -10.15
C HIS A 99 6.83 2.25 -10.29
N ILE A 100 7.31 2.89 -9.21
CA ILE A 100 7.58 4.33 -9.17
C ILE A 100 9.06 4.60 -9.49
N PRO A 101 9.40 5.32 -10.59
CA PRO A 101 10.79 5.65 -10.93
C PRO A 101 11.54 6.38 -9.80
N HIS A 102 10.92 7.38 -9.20
CA HIS A 102 11.46 8.22 -8.13
C HIS A 102 10.99 7.75 -6.75
N ASP A 103 11.23 6.48 -6.42
CA ASP A 103 10.72 5.84 -5.21
C ASP A 103 11.18 6.50 -3.90
N ILE A 104 12.38 7.10 -3.85
CA ILE A 104 12.85 7.84 -2.66
C ILE A 104 12.02 9.09 -2.44
N GLU A 105 11.60 9.79 -3.50
CA GLU A 105 10.72 10.96 -3.41
C GLU A 105 9.34 10.53 -2.88
N ALA A 106 8.78 9.45 -3.42
CA ALA A 106 7.53 8.87 -2.91
C ALA A 106 7.65 8.46 -1.43
N MET A 107 8.75 7.81 -1.04
CA MET A 107 9.01 7.49 0.37
C MET A 107 9.11 8.74 1.25
N GLY A 108 9.68 9.84 0.73
CA GLY A 108 9.72 11.14 1.39
C GLY A 108 8.32 11.71 1.64
N GLU A 109 7.43 11.62 0.65
CA GLU A 109 6.04 12.04 0.79
C GLU A 109 5.29 11.17 1.82
N LEU A 110 5.50 9.85 1.81
CA LEU A 110 4.94 8.94 2.83
C LEU A 110 5.43 9.31 4.24
N ALA A 111 6.72 9.63 4.39
CA ALA A 111 7.27 10.08 5.67
C ALA A 111 6.69 11.43 6.10
N ARG A 112 6.50 12.36 5.16
CA ARG A 112 5.93 13.69 5.41
C ARG A 112 4.50 13.63 5.93
N VAL A 113 3.66 12.81 5.31
CA VAL A 113 2.24 12.70 5.69
C VAL A 113 2.01 11.85 6.92
N LEU A 114 2.97 11.01 7.32
CA LEU A 114 2.89 10.19 8.53
C LEU A 114 3.11 11.04 9.78
N ARG A 115 2.25 10.92 10.78
CA ARG A 115 2.40 11.57 12.07
C ARG A 115 3.64 11.08 12.82
N PRO A 116 4.28 11.92 13.63
CA PRO A 116 5.28 11.47 14.59
C PRO A 116 4.72 10.35 15.48
N GLY A 117 5.42 9.22 15.54
CA GLY A 117 4.94 8.02 16.24
C GLY A 117 3.94 7.16 15.47
N GLY A 118 3.56 7.57 14.28
CA GLY A 118 2.75 6.76 13.35
C GLY A 118 3.53 5.56 12.80
N THR A 119 2.84 4.66 12.13
CA THR A 119 3.42 3.43 11.58
C THR A 119 3.07 3.29 10.10
N ILE A 120 4.05 2.90 9.30
CA ILE A 120 3.87 2.58 7.88
C ILE A 120 4.19 1.12 7.60
N ALA A 121 3.34 0.47 6.79
CA ALA A 121 3.62 -0.82 6.20
C ALA A 121 3.95 -0.64 4.70
N VAL A 122 5.16 -1.02 4.32
CA VAL A 122 5.58 -1.07 2.92
C VAL A 122 5.77 -2.53 2.54
N THR A 123 5.09 -2.98 1.49
CA THR A 123 5.33 -4.32 0.92
C THR A 123 5.78 -4.22 -0.52
N VAL A 124 6.65 -5.12 -0.91
CA VAL A 124 7.18 -5.26 -2.27
C VAL A 124 7.33 -6.75 -2.59
N PRO A 125 7.33 -7.14 -3.87
CA PRO A 125 7.58 -8.52 -4.26
C PRO A 125 8.89 -9.05 -3.69
N ARG A 126 8.89 -10.33 -3.33
CA ARG A 126 10.06 -10.98 -2.74
C ARG A 126 11.14 -11.16 -3.80
N PHE A 127 12.39 -10.76 -3.48
CA PHE A 127 13.53 -10.72 -4.41
C PHE A 127 13.73 -12.01 -5.24
N GLY A 128 13.76 -13.18 -4.60
CA GLY A 128 14.04 -14.45 -5.29
C GLY A 128 12.94 -14.85 -6.28
N PRO A 129 11.68 -14.96 -5.88
CA PRO A 129 10.57 -15.22 -6.79
C PRO A 129 10.45 -14.16 -7.90
N GLU A 130 10.66 -12.89 -7.58
CA GLU A 130 10.58 -11.79 -8.53
C GLU A 130 11.68 -11.89 -9.59
N LEU A 131 12.92 -12.19 -9.18
CA LEU A 131 14.03 -12.41 -10.11
C LEU A 131 13.73 -13.58 -11.08
N LEU A 132 13.07 -14.63 -10.59
CA LEU A 132 12.67 -15.75 -11.42
C LEU A 132 11.59 -15.36 -12.43
N ASN A 133 10.59 -14.57 -11.99
CA ASN A 133 9.55 -14.04 -12.88
C ASN A 133 10.14 -13.19 -14.00
N TRP A 134 11.10 -12.32 -13.68
CA TRP A 134 11.83 -11.53 -14.67
C TRP A 134 12.63 -12.38 -15.67
N ALA A 135 13.22 -13.49 -15.20
CA ALA A 135 13.97 -14.40 -16.06
C ALA A 135 13.08 -15.27 -16.96
N LEU A 136 11.83 -15.51 -16.56
CA LEU A 136 10.89 -16.38 -17.27
C LEU A 136 9.95 -15.64 -18.22
N SER A 137 9.74 -14.33 -18.04
CA SER A 137 8.80 -13.55 -18.84
C SER A 137 9.27 -12.12 -19.05
N ASP A 138 9.65 -11.81 -20.29
CA ASP A 138 9.94 -10.45 -20.71
C ASP A 138 8.70 -9.54 -20.67
N GLU A 139 7.52 -10.11 -20.85
CA GLU A 139 6.25 -9.39 -20.78
C GLU A 139 5.92 -8.91 -19.36
N TYR A 140 6.47 -9.54 -18.33
CA TYR A 140 6.18 -9.24 -16.95
C TYR A 140 6.69 -7.85 -16.49
N HIS A 141 7.80 -7.38 -17.06
CA HIS A 141 8.44 -6.12 -16.69
C HIS A 141 8.50 -5.09 -17.83
N ASN A 142 8.27 -5.52 -19.08
CA ASN A 142 8.32 -4.64 -20.26
C ASN A 142 6.95 -4.08 -20.68
N VAL A 143 5.95 -4.12 -19.80
CA VAL A 143 4.63 -3.53 -20.05
C VAL A 143 4.48 -2.17 -19.33
N PRO A 144 3.70 -1.23 -19.87
CA PRO A 144 3.35 -0.02 -19.15
C PRO A 144 2.76 -0.33 -17.78
N GLY A 145 3.31 0.25 -16.70
CA GLY A 145 2.91 -0.05 -15.32
C GLY A 145 3.50 -1.34 -14.75
N GLY A 146 4.40 -2.03 -15.46
CA GLY A 146 5.12 -3.20 -14.94
C GLY A 146 6.13 -2.85 -13.85
N HIS A 147 6.73 -3.88 -13.25
CA HIS A 147 7.76 -3.70 -12.23
C HIS A 147 9.05 -3.20 -12.87
N ILE A 148 9.49 -2.02 -12.50
CA ILE A 148 10.73 -1.41 -13.03
C ILE A 148 11.96 -1.71 -12.16
N ARG A 149 11.76 -2.34 -10.99
CA ARG A 149 12.84 -2.73 -10.08
C ARG A 149 12.47 -3.91 -9.19
N ILE A 150 13.50 -4.62 -8.77
CA ILE A 150 13.41 -5.67 -7.77
C ILE A 150 14.12 -5.21 -6.50
N TYR A 151 13.40 -5.17 -5.38
CA TYR A 151 13.97 -4.77 -4.12
C TYR A 151 14.70 -5.92 -3.40
N ARG A 152 15.96 -5.68 -3.05
CA ARG A 152 16.59 -6.42 -1.96
C ARG A 152 16.23 -5.74 -0.65
N ARG A 153 15.86 -6.52 0.36
CA ARG A 153 15.46 -6.04 1.68
C ARG A 153 16.36 -4.91 2.21
N ARG A 154 17.68 -5.12 2.20
CA ARG A 154 18.64 -4.13 2.70
C ARG A 154 18.55 -2.79 1.96
N ILE A 155 18.31 -2.82 0.66
CA ILE A 155 18.21 -1.59 -0.14
C ILE A 155 16.90 -0.86 0.19
N LEU A 156 15.78 -1.57 0.31
CA LEU A 156 14.51 -0.97 0.73
C LEU A 156 14.64 -0.33 2.12
N GLU A 157 15.19 -1.05 3.10
CA GLU A 157 15.40 -0.54 4.46
C GLU A 157 16.32 0.71 4.48
N GLN A 158 17.39 0.72 3.67
CA GLN A 158 18.27 1.89 3.53
C GLN A 158 17.54 3.10 2.94
N ARG A 159 16.73 2.91 1.90
CA ARG A 159 15.95 4.00 1.29
C ARG A 159 14.90 4.55 2.25
N LEU A 160 14.15 3.70 2.95
CA LEU A 160 13.21 4.12 3.98
C LEU A 160 13.92 4.91 5.10
N SER A 161 15.09 4.44 5.54
CA SER A 161 15.87 5.15 6.57
C SER A 161 16.41 6.49 6.09
N SER A 162 16.73 6.64 4.80
CA SER A 162 17.23 7.90 4.24
C SER A 162 16.20 9.04 4.25
N VAL A 163 14.92 8.71 4.34
CA VAL A 163 13.81 9.68 4.45
C VAL A 163 13.28 9.85 5.89
N GLY A 164 14.03 9.33 6.89
CA GLY A 164 13.70 9.50 8.31
C GLY A 164 12.79 8.42 8.89
N LEU A 165 12.42 7.39 8.12
CA LEU A 165 11.64 6.27 8.62
C LEU A 165 12.52 5.23 9.31
N ARG A 166 12.12 4.78 10.50
CA ARG A 166 12.82 3.72 11.23
C ARG A 166 12.14 2.37 11.01
N VAL A 167 12.86 1.42 10.45
CA VAL A 167 12.35 0.05 10.30
C VAL A 167 12.27 -0.62 11.68
N THR A 168 11.08 -1.05 12.09
CA THR A 168 10.78 -1.66 13.39
C THR A 168 10.55 -3.17 13.29
N GLY A 169 10.29 -3.69 12.10
CA GLY A 169 10.05 -5.10 11.89
C GLY A 169 9.88 -5.45 10.42
N HIS A 170 9.77 -6.74 10.15
CA HIS A 170 9.48 -7.26 8.82
C HIS A 170 8.67 -8.55 8.94
N HIS A 171 7.90 -8.85 7.90
CA HIS A 171 7.19 -10.11 7.76
C HIS A 171 7.18 -10.54 6.29
N TYR A 172 6.76 -11.75 6.04
CA TYR A 172 6.54 -12.28 4.69
C TYR A 172 5.08 -12.71 4.57
N ALA A 173 4.44 -12.31 3.48
CA ALA A 173 3.09 -12.73 3.15
C ALA A 173 3.14 -13.72 1.96
N HIS A 174 2.23 -14.69 1.95
CA HIS A 174 1.94 -15.54 0.79
C HIS A 174 3.12 -16.34 0.22
N GLY A 175 3.95 -16.94 1.07
CA GLY A 175 5.14 -17.71 0.64
C GLY A 175 4.88 -18.87 -0.34
N LEU A 176 3.64 -19.36 -0.45
CA LEU A 176 3.22 -20.43 -1.37
C LEU A 176 2.50 -19.93 -2.62
N HIS A 177 2.34 -18.62 -2.80
CA HIS A 177 1.59 -18.06 -3.94
C HIS A 177 2.42 -18.07 -5.23
N SER A 178 3.73 -17.84 -5.13
CA SER A 178 4.63 -17.82 -6.29
C SER A 178 4.67 -19.15 -7.06
N PRO A 179 4.75 -20.33 -6.42
CA PRO A 179 4.74 -21.61 -7.15
C PRO A 179 3.48 -21.86 -7.98
N TYR A 180 2.33 -21.32 -7.57
CA TYR A 180 1.07 -21.44 -8.32
C TYR A 180 1.15 -20.79 -9.70
N TRP A 181 1.82 -19.65 -9.82
CA TRP A 181 1.99 -18.93 -11.09
C TRP A 181 3.03 -19.58 -12.00
N TRP A 182 4.00 -20.30 -11.44
CA TRP A 182 5.00 -21.03 -12.22
C TRP A 182 4.46 -22.33 -12.85
N LEU A 183 3.34 -22.84 -12.35
CA LEU A 183 2.72 -24.08 -12.81
C LEU A 183 1.58 -23.85 -13.84
N LYS A 184 1.29 -22.61 -14.20
CA LYS A 184 0.35 -22.24 -15.26
C LYS A 184 1.06 -21.99 -16.57
#